data_9abb4fadbc43294f0b82f8ba4c6202fa
#
_entry.id   9abb4fadbc43294f0b82f8ba4c6202fa
#
_cell.length_a   1.000
_cell.length_b   1.000
_cell.length_c   1.000
_cell.angle_alpha   90.00
_cell.angle_beta   90.00
_cell.angle_gamma   90.00
#
_symmetry.space_group_name_H-M   'P 1'
#
loop_
_entity.id
_entity.type
_entity.pdbx_description
1 polymer ?
#
loop_
_entity_poly.entity_id
_entity_poly.type
_entity_poly.pdbx_seq_one_letter_code
_entity_poly.pdbx_strand_id
1 'polypeptide(L)'
;MNDSKKYVGYEYKTVVVRREMEGLWTDSYKNMGWELEKSCPAVVKHVWGPIRLLVAPLAIFPKSHFSKMVKDHDSETNMELTFKRDRNMDQKAELNRLQMQFENAADVIDKLEESKKTGASVLGYTVGLLGTVFLACATFAYLKGMLIPCIVLAIPGFLGWILPYFCYTKVRNKKVKNVTPLIDRQYDMIYETCEKACSLFA
;
A
#
# COMPACT_ATOMS: atom_id res chain seq x y z
N MET A 1 9.34 -56.29 -3.00
CA MET A 1 8.72 -55.03 -2.57
C MET A 1 9.22 -53.95 -3.49
N ASN A 2 8.40 -53.55 -4.44
CA ASN A 2 8.79 -52.58 -5.47
C ASN A 2 8.31 -51.21 -4.98
N ASP A 3 9.19 -50.49 -4.31
CA ASP A 3 8.94 -49.14 -3.84
C ASP A 3 9.07 -48.19 -5.06
N SER A 4 8.02 -48.19 -5.88
CA SER A 4 7.94 -47.25 -6.98
C SER A 4 7.88 -45.85 -6.42
N LYS A 5 8.97 -45.10 -6.42
CA LYS A 5 9.02 -43.70 -6.08
C LYS A 5 7.96 -42.96 -6.88
N LYS A 6 6.82 -42.69 -6.25
CA LYS A 6 5.74 -41.93 -6.86
C LYS A 6 6.28 -40.51 -7.12
N TYR A 7 6.27 -40.10 -8.39
CA TYR A 7 6.68 -38.76 -8.77
C TYR A 7 5.71 -37.73 -8.12
N VAL A 8 6.24 -36.84 -7.30
CA VAL A 8 5.50 -35.76 -6.68
C VAL A 8 5.78 -34.47 -7.46
N GLY A 9 4.79 -33.98 -8.18
CA GLY A 9 4.86 -32.70 -8.87
C GLY A 9 4.43 -31.58 -7.94
N TYR A 10 5.24 -30.54 -7.81
CA TYR A 10 4.90 -29.34 -7.05
C TYR A 10 4.45 -28.22 -7.97
N GLU A 11 3.53 -27.41 -7.49
CA GLU A 11 3.21 -26.12 -8.06
C GLU A 11 3.73 -25.01 -7.13
N TYR A 12 4.17 -23.90 -7.74
CA TYR A 12 4.75 -22.78 -7.02
C TYR A 12 3.92 -21.53 -7.26
N LYS A 13 3.77 -20.71 -6.23
CA LYS A 13 3.11 -19.41 -6.32
C LYS A 13 3.90 -18.37 -5.53
N THR A 14 4.19 -17.25 -6.19
CA THR A 14 4.87 -16.12 -5.55
C THR A 14 3.89 -14.96 -5.42
N VAL A 15 3.82 -14.38 -4.23
CA VAL A 15 2.99 -13.21 -3.92
C VAL A 15 3.82 -12.14 -3.25
N VAL A 16 3.52 -10.89 -3.54
CA VAL A 16 4.13 -9.73 -2.89
C VAL A 16 3.11 -9.11 -1.97
N VAL A 17 3.44 -9.07 -0.68
CA VAL A 17 2.54 -8.62 0.37
C VAL A 17 3.23 -7.60 1.26
N ARG A 18 2.46 -6.75 1.96
CA ARG A 18 3.04 -5.89 2.98
C ARG A 18 3.56 -6.74 4.15
N ARG A 19 4.67 -6.34 4.74
CA ARG A 19 5.28 -7.04 5.88
C ARG A 19 4.29 -7.28 7.03
N GLU A 20 3.39 -6.34 7.27
CA GLU A 20 2.35 -6.46 8.29
C GLU A 20 1.35 -7.60 8.01
N MET A 21 1.19 -7.99 6.74
CA MET A 21 0.28 -9.04 6.28
C MET A 21 0.96 -10.40 6.10
N GLU A 22 2.28 -10.50 6.26
CA GLU A 22 3.07 -11.72 6.02
C GLU A 22 2.53 -12.91 6.82
N GLY A 23 2.26 -12.71 8.12
CA GLY A 23 1.71 -13.77 8.99
C GLY A 23 0.34 -14.26 8.53
N LEU A 24 -0.57 -13.31 8.23
CA LEU A 24 -1.91 -13.64 7.75
C LEU A 24 -1.87 -14.47 6.45
N TRP A 25 -1.01 -14.07 5.50
CA TRP A 25 -0.86 -14.81 4.24
C TRP A 25 -0.25 -16.19 4.44
N THR A 26 0.78 -16.29 5.28
CA THR A 26 1.44 -17.56 5.58
C THR A 26 0.48 -18.55 6.23
N ASP A 27 -0.26 -18.12 7.24
CA ASP A 27 -1.21 -18.98 7.96
C ASP A 27 -2.40 -19.38 7.08
N SER A 28 -2.95 -18.43 6.31
CA SER A 28 -4.07 -18.71 5.42
C SER A 28 -3.69 -19.67 4.29
N TYR A 29 -2.51 -19.49 3.69
CA TYR A 29 -2.02 -20.37 2.64
C TYR A 29 -1.71 -21.77 3.17
N LYS A 30 -1.18 -21.86 4.40
CA LYS A 30 -0.96 -23.13 5.06
C LYS A 30 -2.25 -23.93 5.24
N ASN A 31 -3.35 -23.25 5.64
CA ASN A 31 -4.67 -23.86 5.75
C ASN A 31 -5.25 -24.32 4.40
N MET A 32 -4.70 -23.84 3.29
CA MET A 32 -5.07 -24.24 1.91
C MET A 32 -4.09 -25.22 1.28
N GLY A 33 -3.22 -25.84 2.11
CA GLY A 33 -2.26 -26.87 1.69
C GLY A 33 -0.98 -26.34 1.04
N TRP A 34 -0.69 -25.03 1.18
CA TRP A 34 0.56 -24.44 0.74
C TRP A 34 1.62 -24.46 1.84
N GLU A 35 2.86 -24.72 1.49
CA GLU A 35 4.03 -24.56 2.35
C GLU A 35 4.83 -23.33 1.92
N LEU A 36 5.24 -22.50 2.89
CA LEU A 36 6.15 -21.39 2.63
C LEU A 36 7.56 -21.94 2.35
N GLU A 37 8.08 -21.70 1.17
CA GLU A 37 9.44 -22.11 0.78
C GLU A 37 10.46 -21.00 0.99
N LYS A 38 10.06 -19.76 0.68
CA LYS A 38 10.96 -18.61 0.77
C LYS A 38 10.19 -17.34 1.14
N SER A 39 10.76 -16.56 2.06
CA SER A 39 10.34 -15.19 2.37
C SER A 39 11.54 -14.27 2.19
N CYS A 40 11.42 -13.22 1.38
CA CYS A 40 12.47 -12.23 1.20
C CYS A 40 11.88 -10.83 0.99
N PRO A 41 12.62 -9.76 1.35
CA PRO A 41 12.19 -8.40 1.08
C PRO A 41 11.98 -8.17 -0.42
N ALA A 42 10.79 -7.70 -0.79
CA ALA A 42 10.45 -7.43 -2.18
C ALA A 42 11.03 -6.09 -2.64
N VAL A 43 11.79 -6.11 -3.74
CA VAL A 43 12.23 -4.88 -4.40
C VAL A 43 11.15 -4.45 -5.39
N VAL A 44 10.14 -3.73 -4.91
CA VAL A 44 9.10 -3.17 -5.79
C VAL A 44 9.71 -2.03 -6.60
N LYS A 45 9.77 -2.20 -7.91
CA LYS A 45 10.11 -1.10 -8.83
C LYS A 45 8.91 -0.17 -8.91
N HIS A 46 8.86 0.82 -8.04
CA HIS A 46 7.80 1.83 -8.09
C HIS A 46 7.93 2.64 -9.38
N VAL A 47 6.96 2.48 -10.27
CA VAL A 47 6.87 3.28 -11.50
C VAL A 47 6.30 4.64 -11.12
N TRP A 48 7.18 5.58 -10.85
CA TRP A 48 6.85 7.00 -10.64
C TRP A 48 6.35 7.63 -11.96
N GLY A 49 5.12 7.30 -12.38
CA GLY A 49 4.56 7.85 -13.60
C GLY A 49 4.31 9.37 -13.54
N PRO A 50 3.20 9.84 -12.95
CA PRO A 50 2.78 11.24 -13.10
C PRO A 50 3.53 12.22 -12.19
N ILE A 51 4.03 11.80 -11.02
CA ILE A 51 4.71 12.69 -10.06
C ILE A 51 6.08 13.12 -10.57
N ARG A 52 6.74 12.31 -11.40
CA ARG A 52 8.03 12.66 -12.02
C ARG A 52 7.93 13.89 -12.94
N LEU A 53 6.78 14.11 -13.56
CA LEU A 53 6.55 15.27 -14.42
C LEU A 53 6.38 16.57 -13.61
N LEU A 54 5.78 16.47 -12.41
CA LEU A 54 5.52 17.62 -11.53
C LEU A 54 6.76 18.07 -10.75
N VAL A 55 7.69 17.13 -10.45
CA VAL A 55 8.91 17.39 -9.67
C VAL A 55 10.14 17.61 -10.57
N ALA A 56 9.99 17.45 -11.89
CA ALA A 56 11.07 17.63 -12.87
C ALA A 56 11.80 19.00 -12.77
N PRO A 57 11.14 20.13 -12.49
CA PRO A 57 11.83 21.42 -12.34
C PRO A 57 12.58 21.58 -11.01
N LEU A 58 12.32 20.72 -10.01
CA LEU A 58 13.06 20.72 -8.71
C LEU A 58 14.30 19.79 -8.73
N ALA A 59 14.80 19.43 -9.90
CA ALA A 59 15.96 18.54 -10.10
C ALA A 59 17.31 19.13 -9.67
N ILE A 60 17.34 20.01 -8.66
CA ILE A 60 18.55 20.54 -8.02
C ILE A 60 19.15 19.50 -7.04
N PHE A 61 18.40 18.46 -6.66
CA PHE A 61 18.90 17.39 -5.78
C PHE A 61 19.60 16.28 -6.56
N PRO A 62 20.78 15.81 -6.12
CA PRO A 62 21.52 14.73 -6.77
C PRO A 62 20.69 13.44 -6.80
N LYS A 63 20.40 12.95 -8.00
CA LYS A 63 19.55 11.78 -8.29
C LYS A 63 19.93 10.51 -7.51
N SER A 64 21.18 10.37 -7.10
CA SER A 64 21.70 9.18 -6.43
C SER A 64 21.17 8.97 -5.01
N HIS A 65 21.07 10.05 -4.22
CA HIS A 65 20.63 9.95 -2.82
C HIS A 65 19.12 9.70 -2.66
N PHE A 66 18.32 10.39 -3.49
CA PHE A 66 16.87 10.26 -3.44
C PHE A 66 16.37 8.88 -3.92
N SER A 67 16.99 8.37 -4.99
CA SER A 67 16.69 7.04 -5.53
C SER A 67 17.01 5.90 -4.54
N LYS A 68 18.08 6.04 -3.75
CA LYS A 68 18.47 5.05 -2.75
C LYS A 68 17.51 5.06 -1.55
N MET A 69 17.14 6.26 -1.09
CA MET A 69 16.23 6.44 0.05
C MET A 69 14.81 5.89 -0.23
N VAL A 70 14.29 6.08 -1.46
CA VAL A 70 13.00 5.51 -1.89
C VAL A 70 13.08 3.99 -2.02
N LYS A 71 14.17 3.46 -2.57
CA LYS A 71 14.36 2.03 -2.75
C LYS A 71 14.46 1.26 -1.41
N ASP A 72 15.14 1.86 -0.42
CA ASP A 72 15.26 1.27 0.91
C ASP A 72 13.91 1.25 1.63
N HIS A 73 13.10 2.30 1.50
CA HIS A 73 11.79 2.37 2.16
C HIS A 73 10.78 1.36 1.59
N ASP A 74 10.74 1.18 0.26
CA ASP A 74 9.82 0.22 -0.38
C ASP A 74 10.21 -1.24 -0.10
N SER A 75 11.50 -1.54 0.01
CA SER A 75 11.98 -2.89 0.33
C SER A 75 11.75 -3.28 1.79
N GLU A 76 11.67 -2.31 2.71
CA GLU A 76 11.33 -2.57 4.11
C GLU A 76 9.84 -2.84 4.32
N THR A 77 8.99 -2.35 3.41
CA THR A 77 7.53 -2.40 3.55
C THR A 77 6.90 -3.64 2.92
N ASN A 78 7.52 -4.22 1.89
CA ASN A 78 6.95 -5.34 1.13
C ASN A 78 7.83 -6.60 1.23
N MET A 79 7.16 -7.76 1.32
CA MET A 79 7.77 -9.06 1.35
C MET A 79 7.31 -9.88 0.14
N GLU A 80 8.23 -10.61 -0.46
CA GLU A 80 7.97 -11.58 -1.51
C GLU A 80 7.95 -12.96 -0.89
N LEU A 81 6.78 -13.60 -0.91
CA LEU A 81 6.55 -14.92 -0.36
C LEU A 81 6.41 -15.92 -1.50
N THR A 82 7.21 -16.97 -1.46
CA THR A 82 7.12 -18.08 -2.42
C THR A 82 6.58 -19.30 -1.69
N PHE A 83 5.46 -19.81 -2.18
CA PHE A 83 4.80 -20.99 -1.66
C PHE A 83 4.90 -22.15 -2.64
N LYS A 84 4.91 -23.37 -2.12
CA LYS A 84 4.83 -24.61 -2.89
C LYS A 84 3.66 -25.46 -2.39
N ARG A 85 3.05 -26.24 -3.29
CA ARG A 85 1.95 -27.15 -2.95
C ARG A 85 2.03 -28.39 -3.83
N ASP A 86 1.59 -29.56 -3.32
CA ASP A 86 1.45 -30.76 -4.14
C ASP A 86 0.38 -30.54 -5.21
N ARG A 87 0.75 -30.87 -6.46
CA ARG A 87 -0.14 -30.75 -7.61
C ARG A 87 -1.31 -31.74 -7.58
N ASN A 88 -1.11 -32.90 -6.94
CA ASN A 88 -2.05 -34.02 -6.92
C ASN A 88 -2.95 -34.04 -5.67
N MET A 89 -3.26 -32.87 -5.10
CA MET A 89 -4.18 -32.79 -3.96
C MET A 89 -5.61 -33.10 -4.35
N ASP A 90 -6.30 -33.81 -3.48
CA ASP A 90 -7.74 -33.99 -3.54
C ASP A 90 -8.46 -32.63 -3.32
N GLN A 91 -9.64 -32.47 -3.89
CA GLN A 91 -10.49 -31.27 -3.75
C GLN A 91 -9.81 -29.94 -4.17
N LYS A 92 -8.80 -30.00 -5.05
CA LYS A 92 -8.06 -28.83 -5.52
C LYS A 92 -8.93 -27.70 -6.08
N ALA A 93 -10.04 -28.03 -6.74
CA ALA A 93 -10.94 -27.02 -7.32
C ALA A 93 -11.59 -26.17 -6.23
N GLU A 94 -12.04 -26.79 -5.13
CA GLU A 94 -12.67 -26.08 -4.03
C GLU A 94 -11.64 -25.25 -3.23
N LEU A 95 -10.45 -25.83 -2.99
CA LEU A 95 -9.34 -25.08 -2.37
C LEU A 95 -8.93 -23.86 -3.20
N ASN A 96 -8.89 -23.96 -4.52
CA ASN A 96 -8.59 -22.82 -5.38
C ASN A 96 -9.69 -21.75 -5.31
N ARG A 97 -10.96 -22.16 -5.18
CA ARG A 97 -12.09 -21.24 -4.99
C ARG A 97 -11.96 -20.46 -3.68
N LEU A 98 -11.67 -21.15 -2.57
CA LEU A 98 -11.45 -20.55 -1.25
C LEU A 98 -10.22 -19.64 -1.26
N GLN A 99 -9.14 -20.07 -1.92
CA GLN A 99 -7.94 -19.25 -2.09
C GLN A 99 -8.25 -17.94 -2.82
N MET A 100 -9.04 -17.97 -3.90
CA MET A 100 -9.43 -16.75 -4.60
C MET A 100 -10.30 -15.83 -3.73
N GLN A 101 -11.18 -16.39 -2.89
CA GLN A 101 -11.97 -15.60 -1.93
C GLN A 101 -11.06 -14.91 -0.90
N PHE A 102 -10.08 -15.64 -0.36
CA PHE A 102 -9.07 -15.08 0.54
C PHE A 102 -8.27 -13.96 -0.12
N GLU A 103 -7.72 -14.21 -1.32
CA GLU A 103 -6.91 -13.23 -2.04
C GLU A 103 -7.70 -11.94 -2.34
N ASN A 104 -8.98 -12.07 -2.72
CA ASN A 104 -9.85 -10.92 -2.95
C ASN A 104 -10.10 -10.13 -1.65
N ALA A 105 -10.36 -10.81 -0.54
CA ALA A 105 -10.56 -10.16 0.77
C ALA A 105 -9.28 -9.45 1.24
N ALA A 106 -8.12 -10.08 1.09
CA ALA A 106 -6.82 -9.49 1.41
C ALA A 106 -6.51 -8.26 0.54
N ASP A 107 -6.79 -8.29 -0.76
CA ASP A 107 -6.63 -7.16 -1.68
C ASP A 107 -7.56 -5.98 -1.32
N VAL A 108 -8.79 -6.27 -0.87
CA VAL A 108 -9.71 -5.25 -0.37
C VAL A 108 -9.16 -4.60 0.91
N ILE A 109 -8.62 -5.38 1.85
CA ILE A 109 -7.99 -4.84 3.06
C ILE A 109 -6.84 -3.91 2.68
N ASP A 110 -5.98 -4.32 1.75
CA ASP A 110 -4.83 -3.53 1.30
C ASP A 110 -5.27 -2.19 0.69
N LYS A 111 -6.25 -2.20 -0.21
CA LYS A 111 -6.83 -0.99 -0.80
C LYS A 111 -7.51 -0.07 0.23
N LEU A 112 -8.18 -0.64 1.23
CA LEU A 112 -8.80 0.11 2.31
C LEU A 112 -7.74 0.78 3.20
N GLU A 113 -6.66 0.06 3.55
CA GLU A 113 -5.53 0.60 4.30
C GLU A 113 -4.83 1.74 3.54
N GLU A 114 -4.55 1.56 2.24
CA GLU A 114 -3.99 2.63 1.41
C GLU A 114 -4.91 3.85 1.33
N SER A 115 -6.22 3.63 1.27
CA SER A 115 -7.19 4.73 1.19
C SER A 115 -7.16 5.64 2.42
N LYS A 116 -6.80 5.10 3.61
CA LYS A 116 -6.63 5.88 4.85
C LYS A 116 -5.55 6.95 4.71
N LYS A 117 -4.47 6.66 3.97
CA LYS A 117 -3.31 7.54 3.79
C LYS A 117 -3.47 8.46 2.58
N THR A 118 -3.87 7.92 1.44
CA THR A 118 -3.86 8.61 0.14
C THR A 118 -4.78 9.82 0.10
N GLY A 119 -6.02 9.71 0.58
CA GLY A 119 -6.98 10.81 0.48
C GLY A 119 -6.62 12.02 1.34
N ALA A 120 -6.00 11.81 2.50
CA ALA A 120 -5.55 12.90 3.36
C ALA A 120 -4.30 13.60 2.77
N SER A 121 -3.39 12.83 2.17
CA SER A 121 -2.18 13.35 1.54
C SER A 121 -2.48 14.22 0.34
N VAL A 122 -3.39 13.79 -0.56
CA VAL A 122 -3.79 14.58 -1.74
C VAL A 122 -4.36 15.94 -1.33
N LEU A 123 -5.24 15.99 -0.32
CA LEU A 123 -5.76 17.26 0.19
C LEU A 123 -4.66 18.15 0.77
N GLY A 124 -3.73 17.59 1.53
CA GLY A 124 -2.59 18.32 2.08
C GLY A 124 -1.74 18.95 0.98
N TYR A 125 -1.41 18.19 -0.07
CA TYR A 125 -0.59 18.68 -1.19
C TYR A 125 -1.30 19.76 -2.01
N THR A 126 -2.59 19.61 -2.29
CA THR A 126 -3.33 20.60 -3.09
C THR A 126 -3.45 21.95 -2.36
N VAL A 127 -3.75 21.94 -1.05
CA VAL A 127 -3.83 23.15 -0.25
C VAL A 127 -2.45 23.80 -0.08
N GLY A 128 -1.40 23.00 0.16
CA GLY A 128 -0.02 23.50 0.24
C GLY A 128 0.46 24.15 -1.06
N LEU A 129 0.13 23.54 -2.21
CA LEU A 129 0.48 24.08 -3.53
C LEU A 129 -0.22 25.42 -3.79
N LEU A 130 -1.49 25.55 -3.44
CA LEU A 130 -2.21 26.82 -3.51
C LEU A 130 -1.56 27.89 -2.63
N GLY A 131 -1.16 27.53 -1.40
CA GLY A 131 -0.41 28.43 -0.51
C GLY A 131 0.89 28.96 -1.12
N THR A 132 1.65 28.08 -1.80
CA THR A 132 2.90 28.49 -2.48
C THR A 132 2.65 29.44 -3.64
N VAL A 133 1.57 29.29 -4.39
CA VAL A 133 1.18 30.22 -5.47
C VAL A 133 0.88 31.60 -4.89
N PHE A 134 0.13 31.69 -3.78
CA PHE A 134 -0.14 32.98 -3.12
C PHE A 134 1.13 33.66 -2.62
N LEU A 135 2.08 32.91 -2.04
CA LEU A 135 3.36 33.45 -1.60
C LEU A 135 4.21 33.94 -2.77
N ALA A 136 4.22 33.24 -3.91
CA ALA A 136 4.90 33.68 -5.11
C ALA A 136 4.32 35.01 -5.64
N CYS A 137 2.98 35.13 -5.69
CA CYS A 137 2.32 36.37 -6.08
C CYS A 137 2.64 37.51 -5.10
N ALA A 138 2.69 37.25 -3.79
CA ALA A 138 3.09 38.25 -2.78
C ALA A 138 4.52 38.76 -3.01
N THR A 139 5.47 37.84 -3.35
CA THR A 139 6.85 38.19 -3.67
C THR A 139 6.94 39.10 -4.90
N PHE A 140 6.17 38.82 -5.96
CA PHE A 140 6.12 39.70 -7.15
C PHE A 140 5.51 41.08 -6.84
N ALA A 141 4.50 41.15 -5.98
CA ALA A 141 3.94 42.41 -5.55
C ALA A 141 4.96 43.28 -4.76
N TYR A 142 5.74 42.63 -3.90
CA TYR A 142 6.84 43.27 -3.16
C TYR A 142 7.92 43.83 -4.09
N LEU A 143 8.36 43.08 -5.10
CA LEU A 143 9.35 43.54 -6.07
C LEU A 143 8.93 44.74 -6.89
N LYS A 144 7.61 44.93 -7.06
CA LYS A 144 7.01 46.15 -7.69
C LYS A 144 6.83 47.30 -6.72
N GLY A 145 7.27 47.21 -5.48
CA GLY A 145 7.15 48.23 -4.46
C GLY A 145 5.74 48.41 -3.86
N MET A 146 4.83 47.47 -4.13
CA MET A 146 3.44 47.51 -3.68
C MET A 146 3.29 46.74 -2.36
N LEU A 147 3.47 47.40 -1.19
CA LEU A 147 3.45 46.77 0.14
C LEU A 147 2.06 46.27 0.54
N ILE A 148 1.00 47.00 0.24
CA ILE A 148 -0.37 46.62 0.66
C ILE A 148 -0.82 45.30 0.02
N PRO A 149 -0.78 45.10 -1.32
CA PRO A 149 -1.14 43.82 -1.93
C PRO A 149 -0.19 42.67 -1.53
N CYS A 150 1.08 42.96 -1.23
CA CYS A 150 2.00 41.95 -0.71
C CYS A 150 1.49 41.35 0.61
N ILE A 151 1.12 42.19 1.57
CA ILE A 151 0.62 41.74 2.88
C ILE A 151 -0.71 40.98 2.73
N VAL A 152 -1.63 41.48 1.92
CA VAL A 152 -2.95 40.85 1.67
C VAL A 152 -2.79 39.45 1.06
N LEU A 153 -1.80 39.23 0.16
CA LEU A 153 -1.55 37.96 -0.46
C LEU A 153 -0.70 37.00 0.44
N ALA A 154 0.17 37.54 1.29
CA ALA A 154 1.00 36.74 2.18
C ALA A 154 0.16 36.01 3.26
N ILE A 155 -0.89 36.66 3.79
CA ILE A 155 -1.73 36.05 4.84
C ILE A 155 -2.34 34.70 4.39
N PRO A 156 -3.10 34.59 3.27
CA PRO A 156 -3.62 33.32 2.80
C PRO A 156 -2.53 32.35 2.39
N GLY A 157 -1.36 32.82 1.93
CA GLY A 157 -0.21 32.00 1.62
C GLY A 157 0.32 31.25 2.84
N PHE A 158 0.54 31.93 3.96
CA PHE A 158 0.96 31.31 5.23
C PHE A 158 -0.12 30.41 5.83
N LEU A 159 -1.39 30.82 5.77
CA LEU A 159 -2.50 29.96 6.20
C LEU A 159 -2.56 28.67 5.36
N GLY A 160 -2.28 28.75 4.06
CA GLY A 160 -2.20 27.59 3.17
C GLY A 160 -1.07 26.60 3.53
N TRP A 161 -0.10 26.97 4.35
CA TRP A 161 0.92 26.07 4.87
C TRP A 161 0.54 25.43 6.21
N ILE A 162 -0.22 26.12 7.02
CA ILE A 162 -0.65 25.66 8.36
C ILE A 162 -1.92 24.79 8.26
N LEU A 163 -2.89 25.20 7.43
CA LEU A 163 -4.16 24.52 7.24
C LEU A 163 -4.04 23.03 6.80
N PRO A 164 -3.12 22.64 5.91
CA PRO A 164 -2.96 21.24 5.50
C PRO A 164 -2.77 20.28 6.67
N TYR A 165 -2.05 20.68 7.70
CA TYR A 165 -1.80 19.85 8.87
C TYR A 165 -3.10 19.53 9.62
N PHE A 166 -3.94 20.51 9.86
CA PHE A 166 -5.23 20.34 10.56
C PHE A 166 -6.24 19.58 9.69
N CYS A 167 -6.31 19.89 8.39
CA CYS A 167 -7.18 19.19 7.45
C CYS A 167 -6.78 17.73 7.31
N TYR A 168 -5.48 17.44 7.16
CA TYR A 168 -4.95 16.09 7.08
C TYR A 168 -5.39 15.25 8.28
N THR A 169 -5.18 15.76 9.51
CA THR A 169 -5.51 15.04 10.74
C THR A 169 -7.01 14.76 10.87
N LYS A 170 -7.87 15.73 10.58
CA LYS A 170 -9.33 15.56 10.62
C LYS A 170 -9.83 14.57 9.58
N VAL A 171 -9.37 14.68 8.34
CA VAL A 171 -9.78 13.80 7.24
C VAL A 171 -9.29 12.37 7.47
N ARG A 172 -8.04 12.21 7.92
CA ARG A 172 -7.48 10.90 8.28
C ARG A 172 -8.29 10.22 9.38
N ASN A 173 -8.56 10.92 10.49
CA ASN A 173 -9.31 10.37 11.62
C ASN A 173 -10.72 9.96 11.22
N LYS A 174 -11.42 10.78 10.41
CA LYS A 174 -12.74 10.44 9.88
C LYS A 174 -12.70 9.19 8.98
N LYS A 175 -11.70 9.11 8.09
CA LYS A 175 -11.53 7.94 7.22
C LYS A 175 -11.20 6.68 8.01
N VAL A 176 -10.27 6.74 8.96
CA VAL A 176 -9.92 5.61 9.83
C VAL A 176 -11.18 5.07 10.51
N LYS A 177 -11.98 5.93 11.13
CA LYS A 177 -13.21 5.53 11.81
C LYS A 177 -14.23 4.84 10.90
N ASN A 178 -14.32 5.26 9.64
CA ASN A 178 -15.27 4.69 8.67
C ASN A 178 -14.74 3.40 8.01
N VAL A 179 -13.43 3.28 7.84
CA VAL A 179 -12.80 2.18 7.12
C VAL A 179 -12.50 0.99 8.03
N THR A 180 -12.20 1.23 9.32
CA THR A 180 -11.89 0.16 10.28
C THR A 180 -12.97 -0.94 10.31
N PRO A 181 -14.29 -0.64 10.47
CA PRO A 181 -15.29 -1.71 10.51
C PRO A 181 -15.43 -2.48 9.20
N LEU A 182 -15.05 -1.87 8.06
CA LEU A 182 -15.01 -2.57 6.78
C LEU A 182 -13.85 -3.55 6.70
N ILE A 183 -12.71 -3.19 7.27
CA ILE A 183 -11.54 -4.05 7.37
C ILE A 183 -11.84 -5.23 8.30
N ASP A 184 -12.43 -4.98 9.47
CA ASP A 184 -12.81 -6.03 10.43
C ASP A 184 -13.72 -7.07 9.77
N ARG A 185 -14.70 -6.63 8.98
CA ARG A 185 -15.57 -7.53 8.20
C ARG A 185 -14.79 -8.37 7.17
N GLN A 186 -13.74 -7.83 6.56
CA GLN A 186 -12.90 -8.62 5.64
C GLN A 186 -12.08 -9.67 6.40
N TYR A 187 -11.59 -9.35 7.60
CA TYR A 187 -10.92 -10.33 8.45
C TYR A 187 -11.86 -11.47 8.84
N ASP A 188 -13.10 -11.17 9.21
CA ASP A 188 -14.10 -12.20 9.53
C ASP A 188 -14.32 -13.15 8.32
N MET A 189 -14.43 -12.62 7.10
CA MET A 189 -14.52 -13.43 5.88
C MET A 189 -13.27 -14.29 5.65
N ILE A 190 -12.08 -13.76 5.93
CA ILE A 190 -10.83 -14.51 5.82
C ILE A 190 -10.82 -15.69 6.80
N TYR A 191 -11.19 -15.47 8.07
CA TYR A 191 -11.24 -16.52 9.06
C TYR A 191 -12.25 -17.61 8.71
N GLU A 192 -13.46 -17.23 8.26
CA GLU A 192 -14.46 -18.18 7.79
C GLU A 192 -13.96 -19.00 6.57
N THR A 193 -13.26 -18.36 5.66
CA THR A 193 -12.69 -19.02 4.48
C THR A 193 -11.59 -20.01 4.87
N CYS A 194 -10.73 -19.65 5.82
CA CYS A 194 -9.69 -20.53 6.35
C CYS A 194 -10.27 -21.73 7.13
N GLU A 195 -11.32 -21.51 7.91
CA GLU A 195 -12.03 -22.59 8.62
C GLU A 195 -12.62 -23.60 7.64
N LYS A 196 -13.30 -23.12 6.58
CA LYS A 196 -13.79 -23.98 5.49
C LYS A 196 -12.67 -24.75 4.80
N ALA A 197 -11.53 -24.11 4.56
CA ALA A 197 -10.38 -24.78 3.96
C ALA A 197 -9.82 -25.89 4.88
N CYS A 198 -9.69 -25.62 6.18
CA CYS A 198 -9.26 -26.63 7.15
C CYS A 198 -10.21 -27.83 7.19
N SER A 199 -11.53 -27.61 7.09
CA SER A 199 -12.52 -28.69 7.15
C SER A 199 -12.45 -29.63 5.92
N LEU A 200 -11.83 -29.21 4.82
CA LEU A 200 -11.58 -30.07 3.66
C LEU A 200 -10.43 -31.05 3.85
N PHE A 201 -9.58 -30.84 4.84
CA PHE A 201 -8.46 -31.72 5.19
C PHE A 201 -8.76 -32.65 6.39
N ALA A 202 -9.87 -32.42 7.10
CA ALA A 202 -10.31 -33.23 8.23
C ALA A 202 -11.12 -34.44 7.77
#